data_91b9c67c861cf4c1c3697d8723edcc0b
#
_entry.id   91b9c67c861cf4c1c3697d8723edcc0b
#
_cell.length_a   1.000
_cell.length_b   1.000
_cell.length_c   1.000
_cell.angle_alpha   90.00
_cell.angle_beta   90.00
_cell.angle_gamma   90.00
#
_symmetry.space_group_name_H-M   'P 1'
#
loop_
_entity.id
_entity.type
_entity.pdbx_description
1 polymer ?
#
loop_
_entity_poly.entity_id
_entity_poly.type
_entity_poly.pdbx_seq_one_letter_code
_entity_poly.pdbx_strand_id
1 'polypeptide(L)'
;DNPSTAFEHTMGRSLRTDTYRFTYHGYGVSHIDAICHFAHNGSLYNAVPISASTSEGCGKHGIDNLKSGIVTRGVLLDFPRLKGVPYLEPTTPIYIEDIEAWERLAGVTISAGDVIFVRTGRWARREALGPWQVSGNSAGLHASVLPWIKERDVAFVGSDAATDVMPSMVDGITLPVHTLLIAALGSNIFDNMDLELLAETATRENRWEFMLTAGPIPVTGGTGSPLNPIAVF
;
A
#
# COMPACT_ATOMS: atom_id res chain seq x y z
N ASP A 1 4.82 -14.53 9.81
CA ASP A 1 4.98 -15.73 8.98
C ASP A 1 3.63 -16.02 8.33
N ASN A 2 3.60 -16.13 7.00
CA ASN A 2 2.38 -16.49 6.28
C ASN A 2 2.36 -18.01 6.09
N PRO A 3 1.57 -18.79 6.86
CA PRO A 3 1.60 -20.24 6.84
C PRO A 3 1.07 -20.87 5.53
N SER A 4 0.54 -20.05 4.62
CA SER A 4 -0.03 -20.52 3.35
C SER A 4 0.92 -20.37 2.15
N THR A 5 2.19 -20.02 2.37
CA THR A 5 3.15 -19.93 1.28
C THR A 5 3.72 -21.30 0.97
N ALA A 6 3.57 -21.75 -0.27
CA ALA A 6 4.21 -22.96 -0.80
C ALA A 6 4.99 -22.63 -2.06
N PHE A 7 6.19 -23.16 -2.14
CA PHE A 7 7.06 -23.12 -3.31
C PHE A 7 7.41 -24.55 -3.70
N GLU A 8 7.11 -24.91 -4.92
CA GLU A 8 7.43 -26.22 -5.48
C GLU A 8 8.36 -26.06 -6.67
N HIS A 9 9.44 -26.83 -6.65
CA HIS A 9 10.46 -26.86 -7.67
C HIS A 9 10.45 -28.20 -8.39
N THR A 10 10.08 -28.21 -9.64
CA THR A 10 10.02 -29.43 -10.45
C THR A 10 11.25 -29.55 -11.34
N MET A 11 12.01 -30.64 -11.16
CA MET A 11 13.25 -30.93 -11.85
C MET A 11 13.03 -31.98 -12.94
N GLY A 12 12.86 -31.53 -14.18
CA GLY A 12 12.91 -32.41 -15.36
C GLY A 12 14.33 -32.56 -15.93
N ARG A 13 14.53 -33.44 -16.92
CA ARG A 13 15.84 -33.66 -17.57
C ARG A 13 16.38 -32.40 -18.25
N SER A 14 15.53 -31.61 -18.90
CA SER A 14 15.89 -30.41 -19.67
C SER A 14 15.10 -29.16 -19.30
N LEU A 15 14.09 -29.28 -18.44
CA LEU A 15 13.21 -28.18 -18.03
C LEU A 15 13.16 -28.09 -16.51
N ARG A 16 13.18 -26.86 -16.02
CA ARG A 16 12.92 -26.52 -14.62
C ARG A 16 11.65 -25.67 -14.58
N THR A 17 10.76 -25.98 -13.67
CA THR A 17 9.49 -25.25 -13.50
C THR A 17 9.23 -25.01 -12.02
N ASP A 18 8.54 -23.92 -11.72
CA ASP A 18 8.18 -23.52 -10.36
C ASP A 18 6.70 -23.25 -10.27
N THR A 19 6.14 -23.57 -9.11
CA THR A 19 4.76 -23.24 -8.75
C THR A 19 4.78 -22.44 -7.46
N TYR A 20 4.10 -21.30 -7.45
CA TYR A 20 3.95 -20.44 -6.27
C TYR A 20 2.50 -20.50 -5.78
N ARG A 21 2.33 -20.72 -4.48
CA ARG A 21 1.04 -20.60 -3.81
C ARG A 21 1.24 -19.79 -2.53
N PHE A 22 0.58 -18.65 -2.41
CA PHE A 22 0.62 -17.81 -1.21
C PHE A 22 -0.61 -16.91 -1.13
N THR A 23 -0.94 -16.52 0.11
CA THR A 23 -1.91 -15.46 0.38
C THR A 23 -1.14 -14.14 0.49
N TYR A 24 -1.41 -13.20 -0.40
CA TYR A 24 -0.65 -11.93 -0.46
C TYR A 24 -1.26 -10.82 0.40
N HIS A 25 -2.57 -10.79 0.59
CA HIS A 25 -3.17 -9.84 1.52
C HIS A 25 -2.66 -10.06 2.94
N GLY A 26 -2.22 -8.97 3.59
CA GLY A 26 -1.63 -9.00 4.92
C GLY A 26 -0.20 -8.45 4.95
N TYR A 27 0.61 -8.91 5.91
CA TYR A 27 1.88 -8.25 6.26
C TYR A 27 3.14 -9.02 5.81
N GLY A 28 3.00 -10.00 4.94
CA GLY A 28 4.12 -10.84 4.51
C GLY A 28 4.64 -10.59 3.09
N VAL A 29 3.79 -10.03 2.23
CA VAL A 29 4.07 -9.85 0.79
C VAL A 29 3.66 -8.44 0.37
N SER A 30 4.50 -7.76 -0.39
CA SER A 30 4.13 -6.49 -1.04
C SER A 30 3.04 -6.76 -2.07
N HIS A 31 1.95 -6.01 -2.01
CA HIS A 31 0.80 -6.21 -2.89
C HIS A 31 0.07 -4.90 -3.17
N ILE A 32 -0.81 -4.96 -4.14
CA ILE A 32 -1.78 -3.89 -4.43
C ILE A 32 -3.19 -4.44 -4.27
N ASP A 33 -4.03 -3.71 -3.56
CA ASP A 33 -5.45 -4.01 -3.39
C ASP A 33 -6.25 -3.50 -4.58
N ALA A 34 -7.17 -4.34 -5.06
CA ALA A 34 -8.16 -3.92 -6.04
C ALA A 34 -9.34 -3.20 -5.34
N ILE A 35 -10.07 -2.40 -6.10
CA ILE A 35 -11.22 -1.65 -5.57
C ILE A 35 -12.32 -2.57 -5.05
N CYS A 36 -12.41 -3.81 -5.51
CA CYS A 36 -13.34 -4.80 -4.98
C CYS A 36 -12.91 -5.48 -3.68
N HIS A 37 -11.70 -5.17 -3.17
CA HIS A 37 -11.19 -5.79 -1.94
C HIS A 37 -11.95 -5.33 -0.69
N PHE A 38 -12.43 -4.08 -0.67
CA PHE A 38 -13.16 -3.51 0.45
C PHE A 38 -14.57 -3.09 0.06
N ALA A 39 -15.52 -3.37 0.96
CA ALA A 39 -16.89 -2.89 0.87
C ALA A 39 -17.28 -2.13 2.14
N HIS A 40 -18.19 -1.19 2.02
CA HIS A 40 -18.78 -0.48 3.14
C HIS A 40 -20.31 -0.53 3.05
N ASN A 41 -20.97 -0.92 4.14
CA ASN A 41 -22.43 -1.04 4.22
C ASN A 41 -23.05 -1.81 3.04
N GLY A 42 -22.43 -2.95 2.66
CA GLY A 42 -22.93 -3.81 1.58
C GLY A 42 -22.66 -3.29 0.16
N SER A 43 -21.87 -2.25 0.00
CA SER A 43 -21.52 -1.66 -1.29
C SER A 43 -20.02 -1.55 -1.48
N LEU A 44 -19.56 -1.87 -2.68
CA LEU A 44 -18.25 -1.51 -3.22
C LEU A 44 -18.30 -0.07 -3.76
N TYR A 45 -17.18 0.43 -4.24
CA TYR A 45 -17.08 1.73 -4.90
C TYR A 45 -18.18 1.93 -5.95
N ASN A 46 -18.66 3.18 -6.05
CA ASN A 46 -19.71 3.60 -7.01
C ASN A 46 -21.02 2.80 -6.86
N ALA A 47 -21.39 2.51 -5.60
CA ALA A 47 -22.63 1.81 -5.24
C ALA A 47 -22.83 0.43 -5.90
N VAL A 48 -21.75 -0.22 -6.34
CA VAL A 48 -21.80 -1.60 -6.81
C VAL A 48 -22.12 -2.50 -5.61
N PRO A 49 -23.19 -3.34 -5.65
CA PRO A 49 -23.54 -4.18 -4.52
C PRO A 49 -22.43 -5.22 -4.26
N ILE A 50 -22.17 -5.54 -2.99
CA ILE A 50 -21.16 -6.55 -2.60
C ILE A 50 -21.44 -7.92 -3.23
N SER A 51 -22.70 -8.22 -3.54
CA SER A 51 -23.09 -9.45 -4.24
C SER A 51 -22.53 -9.56 -5.67
N ALA A 52 -21.95 -8.49 -6.22
CA ALA A 52 -21.18 -8.56 -7.47
C ALA A 52 -19.84 -9.31 -7.29
N SER A 53 -19.39 -9.53 -6.06
CA SER A 53 -18.26 -10.39 -5.72
C SER A 53 -18.76 -11.71 -5.18
N THR A 54 -18.24 -12.81 -5.72
CA THR A 54 -18.65 -14.19 -5.41
C THR A 54 -17.43 -15.05 -5.13
N SER A 55 -17.64 -16.35 -4.87
CA SER A 55 -16.53 -17.33 -4.79
C SER A 55 -15.73 -17.45 -6.08
N GLU A 56 -16.30 -17.03 -7.21
CA GLU A 56 -15.63 -17.04 -8.53
C GLU A 56 -14.78 -15.78 -8.76
N GLY A 57 -14.84 -14.79 -7.86
CA GLY A 57 -14.09 -13.54 -7.94
C GLY A 57 -14.98 -12.30 -8.00
N CYS A 58 -14.35 -11.17 -8.20
CA CYS A 58 -14.99 -9.87 -8.34
C CYS A 58 -15.58 -9.69 -9.74
N GLY A 59 -16.90 -9.59 -9.85
CA GLY A 59 -17.57 -9.29 -11.13
C GLY A 59 -17.39 -7.84 -11.58
N LYS A 60 -16.93 -6.95 -10.67
CA LYS A 60 -16.60 -5.54 -10.90
C LYS A 60 -15.38 -5.15 -10.08
N HIS A 61 -14.61 -4.18 -10.59
CA HIS A 61 -13.50 -3.56 -9.86
C HIS A 61 -12.35 -4.52 -9.48
N GLY A 62 -12.21 -5.64 -10.19
CA GLY A 62 -11.10 -6.59 -10.02
C GLY A 62 -9.75 -5.98 -10.45
N ILE A 63 -8.66 -6.60 -10.00
CA ILE A 63 -7.28 -6.16 -10.30
C ILE A 63 -6.96 -6.18 -11.79
N ASP A 64 -7.66 -6.98 -12.58
CA ASP A 64 -7.54 -7.05 -14.03
C ASP A 64 -7.88 -5.73 -14.76
N ASN A 65 -8.54 -4.77 -14.09
CA ASN A 65 -8.69 -3.41 -14.60
C ASN A 65 -7.35 -2.66 -14.71
N LEU A 66 -6.31 -3.08 -13.97
CA LEU A 66 -4.97 -2.51 -14.02
C LEU A 66 -4.02 -3.30 -14.94
N LYS A 67 -4.54 -4.13 -15.84
CA LYS A 67 -3.74 -4.98 -16.76
C LYS A 67 -2.78 -4.20 -17.67
N SER A 68 -3.04 -2.92 -17.92
CA SER A 68 -2.15 -2.05 -18.69
C SER A 68 -0.96 -1.53 -17.89
N GLY A 69 -0.88 -1.87 -16.61
CA GLY A 69 0.13 -1.38 -15.69
C GLY A 69 -0.15 0.04 -15.19
N ILE A 70 0.71 0.48 -14.29
CA ILE A 70 0.72 1.80 -13.67
C ILE A 70 2.04 2.47 -14.03
N VAL A 71 1.98 3.66 -14.63
CA VAL A 71 3.14 4.51 -14.91
C VAL A 71 2.76 5.94 -14.55
N THR A 72 3.40 6.49 -13.52
CA THR A 72 3.11 7.85 -13.04
C THR A 72 4.26 8.36 -12.19
N ARG A 73 4.13 9.58 -11.64
CA ARG A 73 5.04 10.08 -10.62
C ARG A 73 4.72 9.43 -9.27
N GLY A 74 5.74 8.82 -8.65
CA GLY A 74 5.73 8.41 -7.25
C GLY A 74 6.38 9.47 -6.38
N VAL A 75 5.86 9.66 -5.17
CA VAL A 75 6.43 10.56 -4.16
C VAL A 75 6.61 9.79 -2.85
N LEU A 76 7.83 9.75 -2.33
CA LEU A 76 8.11 9.16 -1.02
C LEU A 76 7.88 10.20 0.08
N LEU A 77 7.08 9.83 1.08
CA LEU A 77 6.88 10.54 2.32
C LEU A 77 7.63 9.80 3.44
N ASP A 78 8.81 10.28 3.81
CA ASP A 78 9.67 9.62 4.80
C ASP A 78 9.48 10.24 6.19
N PHE A 79 8.53 9.71 6.95
CA PHE A 79 8.19 10.25 8.27
C PHE A 79 9.25 9.98 9.35
N PRO A 80 9.96 8.86 9.39
CA PRO A 80 11.13 8.72 10.24
C PRO A 80 12.16 9.84 10.05
N ARG A 81 12.48 10.17 8.80
CA ARG A 81 13.38 11.29 8.46
C ARG A 81 12.82 12.64 8.94
N LEU A 82 11.53 12.91 8.71
CA LEU A 82 10.86 14.12 9.18
C LEU A 82 10.97 14.29 10.69
N LYS A 83 10.79 13.18 11.43
CA LYS A 83 10.81 13.19 12.91
C LYS A 83 12.21 13.03 13.49
N GLY A 84 13.24 12.78 12.69
CA GLY A 84 14.62 12.57 13.16
C GLY A 84 14.80 11.27 13.95
N VAL A 85 14.04 10.22 13.60
CA VAL A 85 14.08 8.90 14.24
C VAL A 85 14.35 7.81 13.22
N PRO A 86 14.85 6.62 13.62
CA PRO A 86 15.09 5.53 12.67
C PRO A 86 13.79 4.91 12.13
N TYR A 87 12.73 4.91 12.91
CA TYR A 87 11.39 4.41 12.58
C TYR A 87 10.34 5.07 13.49
N LEU A 88 9.10 5.05 13.07
CA LEU A 88 7.97 5.41 13.94
C LEU A 88 7.62 4.22 14.85
N GLU A 89 7.31 4.52 16.12
CA GLU A 89 6.77 3.48 17.00
C GLU A 89 5.36 3.06 16.54
N PRO A 90 4.99 1.79 16.73
CA PRO A 90 3.62 1.34 16.47
C PRO A 90 2.59 2.25 17.13
N THR A 91 1.41 2.35 16.53
CA THR A 91 0.31 3.25 16.96
C THR A 91 0.54 4.75 16.72
N THR A 92 1.67 5.15 16.14
CA THR A 92 1.91 6.57 15.80
C THR A 92 1.03 6.99 14.62
N PRO A 93 0.08 7.92 14.79
CA PRO A 93 -0.71 8.46 13.69
C PRO A 93 0.09 9.48 12.89
N ILE A 94 -0.20 9.52 11.60
CA ILE A 94 0.29 10.54 10.66
C ILE A 94 -0.91 11.39 10.26
N TYR A 95 -0.79 12.70 10.47
CA TYR A 95 -1.82 13.69 10.20
C TYR A 95 -1.47 14.57 8.99
N ILE A 96 -2.39 15.43 8.57
CA ILE A 96 -2.19 16.38 7.45
C ILE A 96 -0.98 17.26 7.71
N GLU A 97 -0.82 17.74 8.92
CA GLU A 97 0.28 18.62 9.33
C GLU A 97 1.65 17.97 9.14
N ASP A 98 1.74 16.66 9.33
CA ASP A 98 2.96 15.87 9.08
C ASP A 98 3.25 15.78 7.57
N ILE A 99 2.22 15.56 6.74
CA ILE A 99 2.36 15.52 5.27
C ILE A 99 2.83 16.88 4.75
N GLU A 100 2.19 17.96 5.19
CA GLU A 100 2.59 19.32 4.80
C GLU A 100 3.98 19.70 5.30
N ALA A 101 4.36 19.23 6.50
CA ALA A 101 5.71 19.42 7.02
C ALA A 101 6.73 18.67 6.16
N TRP A 102 6.37 17.47 5.68
CA TRP A 102 7.22 16.73 4.76
C TRP A 102 7.35 17.44 3.40
N GLU A 103 6.25 17.92 2.79
CA GLU A 103 6.32 18.68 1.55
C GLU A 103 7.31 19.87 1.66
N ARG A 104 7.23 20.60 2.77
CA ARG A 104 8.15 21.73 3.03
C ARG A 104 9.61 21.28 3.20
N LEU A 105 9.84 20.21 3.95
CA LEU A 105 11.20 19.69 4.20
C LEU A 105 11.83 19.13 2.93
N ALA A 106 11.07 18.38 2.16
CA ALA A 106 11.51 17.70 0.94
C ALA A 106 11.57 18.62 -0.27
N GLY A 107 10.93 19.81 -0.21
CA GLY A 107 10.82 20.71 -1.35
C GLY A 107 9.98 20.17 -2.48
N VAL A 108 9.04 19.26 -2.19
CA VAL A 108 8.16 18.59 -3.16
C VAL A 108 6.71 18.97 -2.90
N THR A 109 5.93 19.08 -3.96
CA THR A 109 4.47 19.27 -3.87
C THR A 109 3.77 18.06 -4.48
N ILE A 110 2.85 17.47 -3.71
CA ILE A 110 2.01 16.37 -4.18
C ILE A 110 0.91 16.94 -5.07
N SER A 111 0.70 16.33 -6.23
CA SER A 111 -0.18 16.81 -7.30
C SER A 111 -1.12 15.70 -7.78
N ALA A 112 -2.11 16.11 -8.55
CA ALA A 112 -3.07 15.18 -9.17
C ALA A 112 -2.36 14.09 -9.99
N GLY A 113 -2.78 12.85 -9.79
CA GLY A 113 -2.23 11.67 -10.47
C GLY A 113 -0.97 11.07 -9.82
N ASP A 114 -0.44 11.69 -8.77
CA ASP A 114 0.69 11.10 -8.02
C ASP A 114 0.28 9.84 -7.27
N VAL A 115 1.25 8.96 -7.08
CA VAL A 115 1.19 7.90 -6.08
C VAL A 115 2.09 8.27 -4.91
N ILE A 116 1.53 8.35 -3.71
CA ILE A 116 2.32 8.63 -2.51
C ILE A 116 2.68 7.34 -1.78
N PHE A 117 3.94 7.21 -1.37
CA PHE A 117 4.41 6.10 -0.54
C PHE A 117 4.77 6.61 0.86
N VAL A 118 4.05 6.12 1.85
CA VAL A 118 4.18 6.47 3.26
C VAL A 118 5.14 5.50 3.93
N ARG A 119 6.36 5.96 4.20
CA ARG A 119 7.33 5.18 4.97
C ARG A 119 7.16 5.50 6.46
N THR A 120 6.88 4.46 7.24
CA THR A 120 6.88 4.51 8.71
C THR A 120 8.19 3.98 9.31
N GLY A 121 9.02 3.30 8.51
CA GLY A 121 10.23 2.61 8.94
C GLY A 121 9.93 1.25 9.58
N ARG A 122 8.79 0.64 9.24
CA ARG A 122 8.41 -0.67 9.78
C ARG A 122 9.49 -1.73 9.59
N TRP A 123 10.12 -1.77 8.43
CA TRP A 123 11.14 -2.78 8.14
C TRP A 123 12.43 -2.51 8.90
N ALA A 124 12.87 -1.25 9.02
CA ALA A 124 13.97 -0.85 9.87
C ALA A 124 13.73 -1.23 11.35
N ARG A 125 12.50 -1.01 11.86
CA ARG A 125 12.13 -1.42 13.21
C ARG A 125 12.18 -2.95 13.38
N ARG A 126 11.67 -3.68 12.40
CA ARG A 126 11.69 -5.16 12.42
C ARG A 126 13.12 -5.70 12.43
N GLU A 127 14.01 -5.09 11.66
CA GLU A 127 15.41 -5.46 11.65
C GLU A 127 16.08 -5.18 13.00
N ALA A 128 15.83 -4.02 13.60
CA ALA A 128 16.45 -3.61 14.86
C ALA A 128 15.92 -4.36 16.08
N LEU A 129 14.63 -4.63 16.15
CA LEU A 129 13.94 -5.14 17.36
C LEU A 129 13.29 -6.52 17.18
N GLY A 130 13.34 -7.08 15.98
CA GLY A 130 12.66 -8.32 15.66
C GLY A 130 11.17 -8.16 15.31
N PRO A 131 10.49 -9.25 14.96
CA PRO A 131 9.07 -9.22 14.56
C PRO A 131 8.15 -8.92 15.75
N TRP A 132 7.01 -8.29 15.46
CA TRP A 132 5.92 -8.06 16.42
C TRP A 132 4.57 -8.29 15.77
N GLN A 133 3.49 -8.24 16.54
CA GLN A 133 2.13 -8.30 16.03
C GLN A 133 1.80 -6.98 15.32
N VAL A 134 2.01 -6.91 14.02
CA VAL A 134 1.76 -5.70 13.19
C VAL A 134 0.28 -5.44 13.02
N SER A 135 -0.50 -6.51 12.79
CA SER A 135 -1.96 -6.41 12.72
C SER A 135 -2.52 -5.85 14.02
N GLY A 136 -3.19 -4.71 13.94
CA GLY A 136 -3.71 -3.99 15.10
C GLY A 136 -2.67 -3.16 15.88
N ASN A 137 -1.42 -3.08 15.43
CA ASN A 137 -0.35 -2.37 16.14
C ASN A 137 0.70 -1.83 15.16
N SER A 138 0.33 -0.82 14.37
CA SER A 138 1.18 -0.18 13.36
C SER A 138 1.06 1.34 13.36
N ALA A 139 2.16 2.02 13.00
CA ALA A 139 2.10 3.42 12.61
C ALA A 139 1.44 3.52 11.21
N GLY A 140 0.80 4.62 10.91
CA GLY A 140 0.17 4.84 9.62
C GLY A 140 -0.66 6.12 9.56
N LEU A 141 -1.38 6.31 8.47
CA LEU A 141 -2.24 7.46 8.27
C LEU A 141 -3.45 7.43 9.20
N HIS A 142 -3.78 8.58 9.79
CA HIS A 142 -5.07 8.79 10.43
C HIS A 142 -6.13 9.11 9.36
N ALA A 143 -7.37 8.66 9.57
CA ALA A 143 -8.47 8.85 8.60
C ALA A 143 -8.73 10.32 8.22
N SER A 144 -8.37 11.27 9.07
CA SER A 144 -8.53 12.71 8.81
C SER A 144 -7.73 13.23 7.61
N VAL A 145 -6.76 12.45 7.08
CA VAL A 145 -5.98 12.85 5.90
C VAL A 145 -6.76 12.65 4.59
N LEU A 146 -7.85 11.89 4.59
CA LEU A 146 -8.55 11.51 3.35
C LEU A 146 -9.19 12.68 2.59
N PRO A 147 -9.78 13.72 3.26
CA PRO A 147 -10.23 14.91 2.54
C PRO A 147 -9.10 15.60 1.77
N TRP A 148 -7.90 15.67 2.34
CA TRP A 148 -6.72 16.23 1.69
C TRP A 148 -6.26 15.38 0.49
N ILE A 149 -6.23 14.05 0.64
CA ILE A 149 -5.91 13.10 -0.46
C ILE A 149 -6.87 13.30 -1.63
N LYS A 150 -8.18 13.42 -1.34
CA LYS A 150 -9.20 13.69 -2.34
C LYS A 150 -9.03 15.06 -3.01
N GLU A 151 -8.79 16.11 -2.24
CA GLU A 151 -8.61 17.46 -2.76
C GLU A 151 -7.40 17.57 -3.69
N ARG A 152 -6.33 16.82 -3.40
CA ARG A 152 -5.10 16.78 -4.21
C ARG A 152 -5.19 15.82 -5.39
N ASP A 153 -6.30 15.10 -5.58
CA ASP A 153 -6.48 14.08 -6.63
C ASP A 153 -5.33 13.06 -6.67
N VAL A 154 -4.87 12.61 -5.49
CA VAL A 154 -3.86 11.56 -5.38
C VAL A 154 -4.41 10.28 -6.00
N ALA A 155 -3.67 9.68 -6.93
CA ALA A 155 -4.14 8.49 -7.66
C ALA A 155 -4.20 7.26 -6.75
N PHE A 156 -3.07 6.94 -6.07
CA PHE A 156 -2.98 5.81 -5.15
C PHE A 156 -2.14 6.18 -3.95
N VAL A 157 -2.35 5.42 -2.86
CA VAL A 157 -1.56 5.51 -1.64
C VAL A 157 -0.87 4.17 -1.42
N GLY A 158 0.37 4.20 -0.97
CA GLY A 158 1.10 3.02 -0.55
C GLY A 158 1.75 3.21 0.80
N SER A 159 2.03 2.10 1.50
CA SER A 159 2.77 2.15 2.75
C SER A 159 3.62 0.89 3.00
N ASP A 160 4.50 0.97 3.98
CA ASP A 160 5.30 -0.16 4.45
C ASP A 160 4.55 -1.05 5.47
N ALA A 161 3.28 -0.76 5.72
CA ALA A 161 2.37 -1.55 6.54
C ALA A 161 1.00 -1.69 5.82
N ALA A 162 -0.10 -1.60 6.54
CA ALA A 162 -1.47 -1.57 6.00
C ALA A 162 -2.04 -0.15 5.99
N THR A 163 -1.27 0.82 5.60
CA THR A 163 -1.63 2.23 5.40
C THR A 163 -2.30 2.91 6.61
N ASP A 164 -3.30 2.27 7.26
CA ASP A 164 -3.95 2.77 8.49
C ASP A 164 -3.03 2.76 9.71
N VAL A 165 -3.13 3.79 10.55
CA VAL A 165 -2.65 3.67 11.93
C VAL A 165 -3.51 2.66 12.69
N MET A 166 -2.86 1.79 13.46
CA MET A 166 -3.56 0.78 14.23
C MET A 166 -3.17 0.83 15.72
N PRO A 167 -4.13 0.94 16.63
CA PRO A 167 -5.59 1.05 16.43
C PRO A 167 -5.99 2.30 15.63
N SER A 168 -7.12 2.23 14.93
CA SER A 168 -7.53 3.26 13.95
C SER A 168 -7.85 4.64 14.52
N MET A 169 -8.06 4.74 15.84
CA MET A 169 -8.52 5.94 16.55
C MET A 169 -9.89 6.47 16.07
N VAL A 170 -10.63 5.67 15.31
CA VAL A 170 -11.98 5.95 14.82
C VAL A 170 -12.95 4.93 15.40
N ASP A 171 -13.89 5.39 16.22
CA ASP A 171 -14.83 4.51 16.90
C ASP A 171 -15.63 3.63 15.93
N GLY A 172 -15.61 2.31 16.17
CA GLY A 172 -16.39 1.33 15.43
C GLY A 172 -15.85 0.98 14.04
N ILE A 173 -14.74 1.56 13.58
CA ILE A 173 -14.14 1.27 12.28
C ILE A 173 -12.67 0.86 12.45
N THR A 174 -12.36 -0.36 12.03
CA THR A 174 -11.00 -0.92 12.19
C THR A 174 -10.01 -0.36 11.18
N LEU A 175 -10.38 -0.26 9.90
CA LEU A 175 -9.54 0.22 8.80
C LEU A 175 -10.23 1.37 8.04
N PRO A 176 -10.35 2.56 8.66
CA PRO A 176 -11.06 3.68 8.04
C PRO A 176 -10.35 4.23 6.80
N VAL A 177 -9.01 4.20 6.74
CA VAL A 177 -8.25 4.67 5.56
C VAL A 177 -8.52 3.74 4.38
N HIS A 178 -8.43 2.41 4.56
CA HIS A 178 -8.81 1.43 3.53
C HIS A 178 -10.25 1.63 3.06
N THR A 179 -11.18 1.73 4.02
CA THR A 179 -12.61 1.94 3.70
C THR A 179 -12.82 3.20 2.85
N LEU A 180 -12.19 4.30 3.22
CA LEU A 180 -12.36 5.56 2.51
C LEU A 180 -11.63 5.57 1.16
N LEU A 181 -10.39 5.08 1.08
CA LEU A 181 -9.66 5.02 -0.19
C LEU A 181 -10.35 4.08 -1.18
N ILE A 182 -10.64 2.85 -0.79
CA ILE A 182 -11.12 1.82 -1.69
C ILE A 182 -12.62 1.98 -1.96
N ALA A 183 -13.46 1.96 -0.91
CA ALA A 183 -14.90 1.93 -1.10
C ALA A 183 -15.52 3.30 -1.39
N ALA A 184 -14.92 4.40 -0.90
CA ALA A 184 -15.49 5.73 -1.13
C ALA A 184 -14.80 6.49 -2.27
N LEU A 185 -13.48 6.44 -2.42
CA LEU A 185 -12.74 7.17 -3.44
C LEU A 185 -12.46 6.34 -4.70
N GLY A 186 -12.52 5.00 -4.63
CA GLY A 186 -12.19 4.10 -5.73
C GLY A 186 -10.70 4.09 -6.08
N SER A 187 -9.86 4.29 -5.08
CA SER A 187 -8.41 4.27 -5.19
C SER A 187 -7.85 2.92 -4.76
N ASN A 188 -6.90 2.39 -5.51
CA ASN A 188 -6.14 1.20 -5.12
C ASN A 188 -5.11 1.55 -4.05
N ILE A 189 -4.72 0.58 -3.24
CA ILE A 189 -3.73 0.74 -2.17
C ILE A 189 -2.55 -0.20 -2.41
N PHE A 190 -1.33 0.31 -2.27
CA PHE A 190 -0.11 -0.50 -2.20
C PHE A 190 0.23 -0.79 -0.75
N ASP A 191 0.06 -2.02 -0.32
CA ASP A 191 0.33 -2.42 1.06
C ASP A 191 1.62 -3.22 1.21
N ASN A 192 2.19 -3.10 2.40
CA ASN A 192 3.33 -3.87 2.87
C ASN A 192 4.57 -3.74 1.98
N MET A 193 4.79 -2.54 1.42
CA MET A 193 5.97 -2.24 0.62
C MET A 193 7.23 -2.24 1.48
N ASP A 194 8.34 -2.76 0.96
CA ASP A 194 9.65 -2.48 1.53
C ASP A 194 10.16 -1.16 0.94
N LEU A 195 10.12 -0.10 1.74
CA LEU A 195 10.49 1.25 1.33
C LEU A 195 11.90 1.65 1.80
N GLU A 196 12.67 0.75 2.41
CA GLU A 196 13.99 1.09 2.98
C GLU A 196 15.00 1.48 1.89
N LEU A 197 15.15 0.63 0.86
CA LEU A 197 16.04 0.94 -0.26
C LEU A 197 15.60 2.19 -1.05
N LEU A 198 14.29 2.41 -1.17
CA LEU A 198 13.75 3.62 -1.80
C LEU A 198 14.14 4.87 -0.99
N ALA A 199 14.01 4.83 0.33
CA ALA A 199 14.37 5.93 1.22
C ALA A 199 15.88 6.22 1.21
N GLU A 200 16.71 5.17 1.21
CA GLU A 200 18.16 5.29 1.06
C GLU A 200 18.53 5.97 -0.26
N THR A 201 17.93 5.50 -1.37
CA THR A 201 18.19 6.05 -2.71
C THR A 201 17.72 7.49 -2.81
N ALA A 202 16.50 7.81 -2.36
CA ALA A 202 15.96 9.17 -2.35
C ALA A 202 16.85 10.12 -1.53
N THR A 203 17.39 9.64 -0.40
CA THR A 203 18.34 10.41 0.42
C THR A 203 19.64 10.68 -0.31
N ARG A 204 20.21 9.67 -0.96
CA ARG A 204 21.46 9.80 -1.73
C ARG A 204 21.32 10.76 -2.91
N GLU A 205 20.21 10.64 -3.65
CA GLU A 205 19.92 11.51 -4.80
C GLU A 205 19.37 12.88 -4.38
N ASN A 206 19.04 13.07 -3.10
CA ASN A 206 18.33 14.25 -2.57
C ASN A 206 17.08 14.58 -3.40
N ARG A 207 16.31 13.56 -3.75
CA ARG A 207 15.11 13.64 -4.57
C ARG A 207 14.07 12.66 -4.07
N TRP A 208 12.86 13.14 -3.84
CA TRP A 208 11.77 12.39 -3.19
C TRP A 208 10.67 11.99 -4.17
N GLU A 209 10.78 12.42 -5.40
CA GLU A 209 9.93 12.02 -6.52
C GLU A 209 10.71 11.19 -7.52
N PHE A 210 10.01 10.27 -8.16
CA PHE A 210 10.57 9.31 -9.13
C PHE A 210 9.50 8.88 -10.13
N MET A 211 9.91 8.32 -11.26
CA MET A 211 8.98 7.60 -12.12
C MET A 211 8.65 6.26 -11.47
N LEU A 212 7.37 6.06 -11.17
CA LEU A 212 6.85 4.78 -10.68
C LEU A 212 6.38 3.94 -11.86
N THR A 213 6.81 2.68 -11.91
CA THR A 213 6.21 1.65 -12.76
C THR A 213 5.78 0.45 -11.92
N ALA A 214 4.57 -0.04 -12.14
CA ALA A 214 4.06 -1.24 -11.47
C ALA A 214 3.14 -2.03 -12.39
N GLY A 215 3.33 -3.35 -12.42
CA GLY A 215 2.54 -4.26 -13.26
C GLY A 215 1.87 -5.33 -12.39
N PRO A 216 0.64 -5.11 -11.91
CA PRO A 216 -0.11 -6.16 -11.22
C PRO A 216 -0.34 -7.37 -12.13
N ILE A 217 -0.35 -8.58 -11.56
CA ILE A 217 -0.76 -9.78 -12.27
C ILE A 217 -2.27 -9.67 -12.52
N PRO A 218 -2.73 -9.60 -13.78
CA PRO A 218 -4.12 -9.29 -14.10
C PRO A 218 -5.04 -10.52 -13.99
N VAL A 219 -5.12 -11.10 -12.80
CA VAL A 219 -6.01 -12.22 -12.54
C VAL A 219 -7.45 -11.73 -12.63
N THR A 220 -8.22 -12.30 -13.56
CA THR A 220 -9.64 -11.93 -13.74
C THR A 220 -10.42 -12.10 -12.44
N GLY A 221 -11.07 -11.04 -12.00
CA GLY A 221 -11.84 -11.02 -10.76
C GLY A 221 -10.99 -11.09 -9.48
N GLY A 222 -9.67 -10.94 -9.58
CA GLY A 222 -8.78 -10.91 -8.42
C GLY A 222 -9.02 -9.70 -7.53
N THR A 223 -8.94 -9.89 -6.21
CA THR A 223 -9.10 -8.83 -5.19
C THR A 223 -7.85 -7.97 -5.01
N GLY A 224 -6.78 -8.31 -5.68
CA GLY A 224 -5.49 -7.63 -5.64
C GLY A 224 -4.42 -8.43 -6.38
N SER A 225 -3.17 -8.05 -6.21
CA SER A 225 -2.03 -8.75 -6.79
C SER A 225 -0.77 -8.55 -5.94
N PRO A 226 0.03 -9.60 -5.73
CA PRO A 226 1.43 -9.38 -5.36
C PRO A 226 2.11 -8.62 -6.48
N LEU A 227 3.06 -7.75 -6.14
CA LEU A 227 3.84 -7.03 -7.15
C LEU A 227 5.16 -6.51 -6.58
N ASN A 228 6.04 -6.11 -7.50
CA ASN A 228 7.30 -5.46 -7.20
C ASN A 228 7.34 -4.13 -7.98
N PRO A 229 6.90 -3.01 -7.39
CA PRO A 229 6.98 -1.69 -8.04
C PRO A 229 8.44 -1.27 -8.22
N ILE A 230 8.70 -0.52 -9.30
CA ILE A 230 10.04 -0.01 -9.60
C ILE A 230 10.01 1.50 -9.59
N ALA A 231 10.91 2.10 -8.80
CA ALA A 231 11.18 3.53 -8.79
C ALA A 231 12.41 3.84 -9.65
N VAL A 232 12.27 4.79 -10.58
CA VAL A 232 13.37 5.25 -11.46
C VAL A 232 13.63 6.73 -11.18
N PHE A 233 14.82 7.03 -10.69
CA PHE A 233 15.29 8.38 -10.37
C PHE A 233 15.95 9.07 -11.55
#